data_b21f324c7f7495f63c80377ba84bcb08
#
_entry.id   b21f324c7f7495f63c80377ba84bcb08
#
_cell.length_a   1.000
_cell.length_b   1.000
_cell.length_c   1.000
_cell.angle_alpha   90.00
_cell.angle_beta   90.00
_cell.angle_gamma   90.00
#
_symmetry.space_group_name_H-M   'P 1'
#
loop_
_entity.id
_entity.type
_entity.pdbx_description
1 polymer ?
#
loop_
_entity_poly.entity_id
_entity_poly.type
_entity_poly.pdbx_seq_one_letter_code
_entity_poly.pdbx_strand_id
1 'polypeptide(L)'
;TFSMRTSLNIILTSLLLFLSWACSTENNTPLNRFYHQTTAKYNGHFNAKELLRISLKTYQDSRKEDFYSLLPVYPLPNEKEVKGMLPAIDTAVVKCAKVILNHSMPTAENMFYKTVEYNKWIDENWLTVREAYFYRRDYQKALENFQFVKRFFEKDVSAYIASLWIARIYIEQRKYADAKLILDALNERAEIQNDKQLTDYIPFLRNKNPEAGPQLSKKLQFETHRAYADLALRRKEYDLAIDGLTLAIAKCPNAKERARLNYILGQVHQLQNKMPEAAFHYGKAYKAAAASEIAFNARLNRAMVSGDDRLMADLQKMLRDAKNATFKDQIYYAMAIMELSKGNKPLAKAHLTSSAFYSTTNKRQHAQSYEKLGDLSFQEKNFVYAQKYYDSSARFITDDYPNGEQVKNKATKLADLVKAIEIAQFEDSVQRIAGLSEKDRTAFLEETIKQMKRDEQRRKELEAAKLLALQQSQPTNTSGNANKFIFNNPKLREEGFNEFRKNWGVRENTDDWRRSERVILNANIDLQDQDSTQVQARTDNKDSLSVEALLKDIPLTPEAFKASQERLLDALYTSGVLYKEILNENELAAAQFLAILDKNLEHPTDLSAAFQLYKIYENGAGSDE
;
A
#
# COMPACT_ATOMS: atom_id res chain seq x y z
N THR A 1 -69.83 -7.01 42.31
CA THR A 1 -68.51 -7.42 41.69
C THR A 1 -68.67 -7.74 40.22
N PHE A 2 -69.83 -8.19 39.72
CA PHE A 2 -70.02 -8.51 38.29
C PHE A 2 -70.11 -7.24 37.40
N SER A 3 -70.76 -6.18 37.90
CA SER A 3 -70.93 -4.88 37.24
C SER A 3 -69.57 -4.13 37.03
N MET A 4 -68.69 -4.23 38.02
CA MET A 4 -67.33 -3.57 37.91
C MET A 4 -66.42 -4.23 36.91
N ARG A 5 -66.45 -5.55 36.72
CA ARG A 5 -65.69 -6.28 35.71
C ARG A 5 -66.19 -6.00 34.29
N THR A 6 -67.47 -5.89 34.06
CA THR A 6 -68.05 -5.52 32.77
C THR A 6 -67.72 -4.08 32.38
N SER A 7 -67.78 -3.15 33.32
CA SER A 7 -67.41 -1.75 33.11
C SER A 7 -65.90 -1.62 32.80
N LEU A 8 -65.05 -2.37 33.49
CA LEU A 8 -63.62 -2.39 33.25
C LEU A 8 -63.27 -2.97 31.85
N ASN A 9 -63.97 -4.04 31.47
CA ASN A 9 -63.74 -4.63 30.11
C ASN A 9 -64.27 -3.71 29.01
N ILE A 10 -65.36 -2.97 29.19
CA ILE A 10 -65.85 -1.98 28.24
C ILE A 10 -64.89 -0.81 28.13
N ILE A 11 -64.32 -0.35 29.23
CA ILE A 11 -63.28 0.70 29.23
C ILE A 11 -62.00 0.19 28.53
N LEU A 12 -61.59 -1.05 28.80
CA LEU A 12 -60.41 -1.64 28.18
C LEU A 12 -60.60 -1.87 26.67
N THR A 13 -61.77 -2.33 26.24
CA THR A 13 -62.09 -2.51 24.80
C THR A 13 -62.26 -1.19 24.08
N SER A 14 -62.90 -0.17 24.73
CA SER A 14 -62.97 1.17 24.15
C SER A 14 -61.57 1.83 24.05
N LEU A 15 -60.69 1.63 25.02
CA LEU A 15 -59.32 2.08 24.99
C LEU A 15 -58.52 1.39 23.88
N LEU A 16 -58.71 0.09 23.67
CA LEU A 16 -58.12 -0.68 22.57
C LEU A 16 -58.64 -0.22 21.20
N LEU A 17 -59.94 0.09 21.07
CA LEU A 17 -60.53 0.66 19.85
C LEU A 17 -60.02 2.09 19.58
N PHE A 18 -59.83 2.92 20.61
CA PHE A 18 -59.20 4.24 20.46
C PHE A 18 -57.73 4.14 20.06
N LEU A 19 -56.98 3.16 20.54
CA LEU A 19 -55.58 2.90 20.15
C LEU A 19 -55.46 2.43 18.69
N SER A 20 -56.46 1.71 18.15
CA SER A 20 -56.46 1.30 16.73
C SER A 20 -56.71 2.46 15.75
N TRP A 21 -57.40 3.53 16.16
CA TRP A 21 -57.61 4.74 15.36
C TRP A 21 -56.38 5.67 15.37
N ALA A 22 -55.47 5.51 16.32
CA ALA A 22 -54.25 6.32 16.42
C ALA A 22 -53.16 5.95 15.40
N CYS A 23 -53.33 4.88 14.62
CA CYS A 23 -52.30 4.38 13.69
C CYS A 23 -52.53 4.80 12.22
N SER A 24 -53.46 5.71 11.93
CA SER A 24 -53.68 6.17 10.54
C SER A 24 -52.68 7.25 10.14
N THR A 25 -51.96 7.05 9.02
CA THR A 25 -51.08 8.04 8.40
C THR A 25 -51.82 9.19 7.75
N GLU A 26 -53.13 9.03 7.49
CA GLU A 26 -54.01 10.03 6.86
C GLU A 26 -54.46 11.12 7.85
N ASN A 27 -54.53 10.78 9.14
CA ASN A 27 -54.97 11.69 10.19
C ASN A 27 -53.80 12.49 10.77
N ASN A 28 -53.71 13.76 10.42
CA ASN A 28 -52.64 14.65 10.85
C ASN A 28 -52.92 15.26 12.24
N THR A 29 -53.05 14.41 13.27
CA THR A 29 -53.21 14.84 14.67
C THR A 29 -51.86 14.89 15.39
N PRO A 30 -51.69 15.72 16.44
CA PRO A 30 -50.46 15.75 17.22
C PRO A 30 -50.03 14.38 17.78
N LEU A 31 -51.00 13.54 18.17
CA LEU A 31 -50.74 12.19 18.68
C LEU A 31 -50.22 11.25 17.59
N ASN A 32 -50.84 11.29 16.40
CA ASN A 32 -50.39 10.50 15.25
C ASN A 32 -49.00 10.93 14.81
N ARG A 33 -48.73 12.23 14.73
CA ARG A 33 -47.37 12.74 14.42
C ARG A 33 -46.34 12.23 15.43
N PHE A 34 -46.64 12.28 16.72
CA PHE A 34 -45.75 11.79 17.77
C PHE A 34 -45.49 10.28 17.63
N TYR A 35 -46.53 9.47 17.41
CA TYR A 35 -46.42 8.03 17.20
C TYR A 35 -45.54 7.72 15.97
N HIS A 36 -45.89 8.27 14.80
CA HIS A 36 -45.18 7.99 13.55
C HIS A 36 -43.74 8.52 13.57
N GLN A 37 -43.48 9.70 14.14
CA GLN A 37 -42.14 10.24 14.31
C GLN A 37 -41.27 9.36 15.24
N THR A 38 -41.83 8.93 16.38
CA THR A 38 -41.10 8.12 17.35
C THR A 38 -40.78 6.74 16.77
N THR A 39 -41.73 6.09 16.12
CA THR A 39 -41.56 4.77 15.52
C THR A 39 -40.58 4.84 14.33
N ALA A 40 -40.73 5.83 13.46
CA ALA A 40 -39.82 6.05 12.35
C ALA A 40 -38.37 6.24 12.83
N LYS A 41 -38.17 7.04 13.88
CA LYS A 41 -36.86 7.32 14.44
C LYS A 41 -36.19 6.08 15.02
N TYR A 42 -36.83 5.46 16.00
CA TYR A 42 -36.17 4.48 16.87
C TYR A 42 -36.25 3.05 16.33
N ASN A 43 -37.35 2.65 15.70
CA ASN A 43 -37.53 1.27 15.23
C ASN A 43 -37.01 1.06 13.80
N GLY A 44 -37.09 2.06 12.93
CA GLY A 44 -36.71 1.92 11.52
C GLY A 44 -35.37 2.56 11.23
N HIS A 45 -35.33 3.89 11.26
CA HIS A 45 -34.14 4.67 10.86
C HIS A 45 -32.90 4.33 11.69
N PHE A 46 -33.02 4.31 13.03
CA PHE A 46 -31.87 4.00 13.90
C PHE A 46 -31.29 2.63 13.59
N ASN A 47 -32.11 1.59 13.48
CA ASN A 47 -31.66 0.24 13.21
C ASN A 47 -31.03 0.11 11.81
N ALA A 48 -31.59 0.77 10.80
CA ALA A 48 -31.04 0.76 9.46
C ALA A 48 -29.67 1.47 9.39
N LYS A 49 -29.60 2.64 10.00
CA LYS A 49 -28.35 3.43 10.04
C LYS A 49 -27.25 2.72 10.82
N GLU A 50 -27.61 2.06 11.93
CA GLU A 50 -26.67 1.30 12.74
C GLU A 50 -26.13 0.07 11.98
N LEU A 51 -26.96 -0.66 11.24
CA LEU A 51 -26.54 -1.76 10.39
C LEU A 51 -25.51 -1.28 9.34
N LEU A 52 -25.81 -0.18 8.66
CA LEU A 52 -24.89 0.41 7.67
C LEU A 52 -23.60 0.88 8.33
N ARG A 53 -23.69 1.54 9.49
CA ARG A 53 -22.53 2.01 10.27
C ARG A 53 -21.63 0.85 10.71
N ILE A 54 -22.21 -0.24 11.23
CA ILE A 54 -21.45 -1.42 11.66
C ILE A 54 -20.77 -2.07 10.45
N SER A 55 -21.49 -2.25 9.34
CA SER A 55 -20.94 -2.83 8.12
C SER A 55 -19.76 -2.03 7.58
N LEU A 56 -19.89 -0.69 7.52
CA LEU A 56 -18.80 0.20 7.08
C LEU A 56 -17.62 0.17 8.06
N LYS A 57 -17.89 0.12 9.37
CA LYS A 57 -16.84 0.03 10.37
C LYS A 57 -16.08 -1.30 10.25
N THR A 58 -16.78 -2.42 10.11
CA THR A 58 -16.16 -3.73 9.92
C THR A 58 -15.26 -3.75 8.68
N TYR A 59 -15.73 -3.16 7.57
CA TYR A 59 -14.92 -2.99 6.37
C TYR A 59 -13.66 -2.15 6.65
N GLN A 60 -13.81 -0.98 7.30
CA GLN A 60 -12.69 -0.10 7.61
C GLN A 60 -11.67 -0.74 8.56
N ASP A 61 -12.13 -1.51 9.54
CA ASP A 61 -11.27 -2.19 10.51
C ASP A 61 -10.54 -3.41 9.90
N SER A 62 -11.12 -4.05 8.87
CA SER A 62 -10.51 -5.18 8.16
C SER A 62 -9.59 -4.77 7.00
N ARG A 63 -9.72 -3.55 6.50
CA ARG A 63 -8.98 -3.04 5.35
C ARG A 63 -7.53 -2.75 5.72
N LYS A 64 -6.61 -3.28 4.90
CA LYS A 64 -5.20 -2.87 4.94
C LYS A 64 -5.00 -1.62 4.09
N GLU A 65 -4.43 -0.59 4.68
CA GLU A 65 -4.09 0.64 3.98
C GLU A 65 -2.76 0.47 3.22
N ASP A 66 -2.70 1.01 2.01
CA ASP A 66 -1.46 1.09 1.25
C ASP A 66 -0.75 2.42 1.52
N PHE A 67 0.13 2.43 2.52
CA PHE A 67 0.90 3.62 2.89
C PHE A 67 2.04 3.98 1.92
N TYR A 68 2.30 3.13 0.94
CA TYR A 68 3.28 3.42 -0.13
C TYR A 68 2.71 4.31 -1.23
N SER A 69 1.39 4.44 -1.29
CA SER A 69 0.67 5.27 -2.24
C SER A 69 0.00 6.45 -1.55
N LEU A 70 -0.41 7.45 -2.33
CA LEU A 70 -1.24 8.54 -1.82
C LEU A 70 -2.56 7.95 -1.30
N LEU A 71 -2.82 8.13 0.01
CA LEU A 71 -4.03 7.61 0.62
C LEU A 71 -5.28 8.29 0.04
N PRO A 72 -6.36 7.53 -0.22
CA PRO A 72 -7.62 8.12 -0.63
C PRO A 72 -8.24 8.90 0.53
N VAL A 73 -8.86 10.04 0.22
CA VAL A 73 -9.61 10.84 1.19
C VAL A 73 -10.77 10.05 1.77
N TYR A 74 -11.50 9.33 0.90
CA TYR A 74 -12.54 8.40 1.28
C TYR A 74 -12.08 6.96 0.99
N PRO A 75 -11.87 6.13 2.02
CA PRO A 75 -11.60 4.70 1.82
C PRO A 75 -12.90 3.99 1.44
N LEU A 76 -13.18 3.87 0.14
CA LEU A 76 -14.37 3.19 -0.37
C LEU A 76 -14.07 1.73 -0.71
N PRO A 77 -15.03 0.81 -0.47
CA PRO A 77 -14.88 -0.59 -0.85
C PRO A 77 -14.89 -0.76 -2.37
N ASN A 78 -14.06 -1.66 -2.89
CA ASN A 78 -14.09 -2.07 -4.28
C ASN A 78 -15.24 -3.07 -4.55
N GLU A 79 -15.43 -3.49 -5.81
CA GLU A 79 -16.53 -4.38 -6.19
C GLU A 79 -16.50 -5.76 -5.51
N LYS A 80 -15.30 -6.27 -5.20
CA LYS A 80 -15.15 -7.55 -4.50
C LYS A 80 -15.49 -7.39 -3.00
N GLU A 81 -15.02 -6.32 -2.39
CA GLU A 81 -15.22 -6.01 -0.97
C GLU A 81 -16.67 -5.69 -0.64
N VAL A 82 -17.39 -5.03 -1.56
CA VAL A 82 -18.83 -4.73 -1.40
C VAL A 82 -19.67 -5.98 -1.21
N LYS A 83 -19.32 -7.11 -1.85
CA LYS A 83 -20.09 -8.36 -1.75
C LYS A 83 -20.31 -8.81 -0.31
N GLY A 84 -19.31 -8.65 0.55
CA GLY A 84 -19.43 -8.96 1.98
C GLY A 84 -20.35 -8.01 2.75
N MET A 85 -20.62 -6.82 2.21
CA MET A 85 -21.47 -5.79 2.85
C MET A 85 -22.93 -5.86 2.40
N LEU A 86 -23.22 -6.51 1.25
CA LEU A 86 -24.57 -6.53 0.65
C LEU A 86 -25.69 -6.95 1.60
N PRO A 87 -25.58 -8.00 2.42
CA PRO A 87 -26.67 -8.40 3.31
C PRO A 87 -27.09 -7.29 4.31
N ALA A 88 -26.12 -6.58 4.87
CA ALA A 88 -26.37 -5.47 5.79
C ALA A 88 -26.97 -4.25 5.05
N ILE A 89 -26.44 -3.93 3.88
CA ILE A 89 -26.92 -2.84 3.03
C ILE A 89 -28.36 -3.09 2.60
N ASP A 90 -28.68 -4.29 2.10
CA ASP A 90 -30.03 -4.65 1.63
C ASP A 90 -31.03 -4.65 2.79
N THR A 91 -30.64 -5.15 3.96
CA THR A 91 -31.47 -5.09 5.17
C THR A 91 -31.74 -3.65 5.60
N ALA A 92 -30.75 -2.76 5.53
CA ALA A 92 -30.92 -1.35 5.86
C ALA A 92 -31.91 -0.67 4.89
N VAL A 93 -31.79 -0.94 3.58
CA VAL A 93 -32.72 -0.44 2.55
C VAL A 93 -34.14 -0.90 2.82
N VAL A 94 -34.36 -2.18 3.10
CA VAL A 94 -35.69 -2.74 3.40
C VAL A 94 -36.29 -2.12 4.65
N LYS A 95 -35.50 -1.91 5.71
CA LYS A 95 -35.97 -1.27 6.95
C LYS A 95 -36.42 0.18 6.71
N CYS A 96 -35.60 0.96 6.00
CA CYS A 96 -35.95 2.34 5.67
C CYS A 96 -37.18 2.42 4.74
N ALA A 97 -37.27 1.54 3.74
CA ALA A 97 -38.42 1.47 2.84
C ALA A 97 -39.74 1.19 3.62
N LYS A 98 -39.71 0.27 4.60
CA LYS A 98 -40.85 0.02 5.48
C LYS A 98 -41.26 1.24 6.30
N VAL A 99 -40.26 2.01 6.80
CA VAL A 99 -40.54 3.25 7.52
C VAL A 99 -41.22 4.27 6.63
N ILE A 100 -40.68 4.48 5.43
CA ILE A 100 -41.26 5.42 4.47
C ILE A 100 -42.70 5.02 4.11
N LEU A 101 -42.93 3.75 3.80
CA LEU A 101 -44.25 3.25 3.43
C LEU A 101 -45.27 3.39 4.55
N ASN A 102 -44.89 3.07 5.79
CA ASN A 102 -45.83 2.93 6.90
C ASN A 102 -45.95 4.19 7.77
N HIS A 103 -45.03 5.15 7.65
CA HIS A 103 -44.95 6.29 8.58
C HIS A 103 -44.81 7.64 7.86
N SER A 104 -44.84 7.69 6.52
CA SER A 104 -44.93 8.94 5.78
C SER A 104 -46.32 9.56 5.99
N MET A 105 -46.34 10.85 6.26
CA MET A 105 -47.56 11.62 6.54
C MET A 105 -47.63 12.85 5.61
N PRO A 106 -47.76 12.67 4.28
CA PRO A 106 -47.90 13.79 3.37
C PRO A 106 -49.30 14.39 3.43
N THR A 107 -49.43 15.70 3.26
CA THR A 107 -50.74 16.34 3.18
C THR A 107 -51.39 16.12 1.80
N ALA A 108 -52.71 15.89 1.79
CA ALA A 108 -53.49 15.70 0.56
C ALA A 108 -53.45 16.96 -0.36
N GLU A 109 -53.39 18.16 0.21
CA GLU A 109 -53.30 19.44 -0.52
C GLU A 109 -51.98 19.60 -1.26
N ASN A 110 -50.98 18.80 -0.96
CA ASN A 110 -49.62 18.95 -1.45
C ASN A 110 -49.22 17.99 -2.56
N MET A 111 -50.08 17.05 -2.96
CA MET A 111 -49.77 16.16 -4.09
C MET A 111 -49.49 16.89 -5.40
N PHE A 112 -49.99 18.13 -5.55
CA PHE A 112 -49.80 18.93 -6.78
C PHE A 112 -48.94 20.19 -6.59
N TYR A 113 -48.80 20.75 -5.36
CA TYR A 113 -48.19 22.09 -5.21
C TYR A 113 -47.02 22.24 -4.26
N LYS A 114 -46.77 21.44 -3.32
CA LYS A 114 -45.59 21.37 -2.40
C LYS A 114 -45.92 20.46 -1.23
N THR A 115 -45.56 19.22 -1.34
CA THR A 115 -45.73 18.25 -0.26
C THR A 115 -44.93 18.65 0.98
N VAL A 116 -45.61 18.98 2.07
CA VAL A 116 -45.02 19.10 3.40
C VAL A 116 -45.13 17.71 4.04
N GLU A 117 -44.01 17.07 4.25
CA GLU A 117 -43.94 15.84 5.04
C GLU A 117 -43.96 16.19 6.55
N TYR A 118 -44.97 15.74 7.28
CA TYR A 118 -45.07 16.01 8.70
C TYR A 118 -44.20 15.12 9.59
N ASN A 119 -43.74 13.97 9.08
CA ASN A 119 -42.81 13.12 9.77
C ASN A 119 -41.38 13.53 9.45
N LYS A 120 -40.69 14.18 10.37
CA LYS A 120 -39.32 14.70 10.25
C LYS A 120 -38.26 13.63 10.01
N TRP A 121 -38.62 12.33 10.06
CA TRP A 121 -37.67 11.23 9.88
C TRP A 121 -37.76 10.58 8.51
N ILE A 122 -38.64 11.03 7.65
CA ILE A 122 -38.81 10.45 6.30
C ILE A 122 -37.67 10.85 5.38
N ASP A 123 -37.24 12.11 5.40
CA ASP A 123 -36.07 12.59 4.65
C ASP A 123 -34.78 11.87 5.09
N GLU A 124 -34.59 11.67 6.39
CA GLU A 124 -33.45 10.95 6.94
C GLU A 124 -33.44 9.46 6.53
N ASN A 125 -34.60 8.81 6.47
CA ASN A 125 -34.71 7.45 5.93
C ASN A 125 -34.37 7.40 4.44
N TRP A 126 -34.87 8.35 3.67
CA TRP A 126 -34.50 8.48 2.27
C TRP A 126 -33.00 8.71 2.09
N LEU A 127 -32.36 9.57 2.87
CA LEU A 127 -30.92 9.78 2.84
C LEU A 127 -30.15 8.48 3.16
N THR A 128 -30.62 7.69 4.13
CA THR A 128 -29.99 6.42 4.50
C THR A 128 -30.08 5.37 3.40
N VAL A 129 -31.24 5.25 2.71
CA VAL A 129 -31.41 4.36 1.55
C VAL A 129 -30.40 4.71 0.44
N ARG A 130 -30.20 5.99 0.20
CA ARG A 130 -29.32 6.47 -0.87
C ARG A 130 -27.86 6.29 -0.54
N GLU A 131 -27.51 6.52 0.73
CA GLU A 131 -26.19 6.21 1.28
C GLU A 131 -25.89 4.71 1.11
N ALA A 132 -26.88 3.86 1.38
CA ALA A 132 -26.79 2.42 1.16
C ALA A 132 -26.55 2.06 -0.32
N TYR A 133 -27.29 2.66 -1.27
CA TYR A 133 -27.05 2.46 -2.71
C TYR A 133 -25.69 2.97 -3.16
N PHE A 134 -25.20 4.09 -2.61
CA PHE A 134 -23.85 4.59 -2.89
C PHE A 134 -22.77 3.56 -2.50
N TYR A 135 -22.82 3.02 -1.28
CA TYR A 135 -21.88 2.00 -0.83
C TYR A 135 -22.06 0.66 -1.53
N ARG A 136 -23.28 0.35 -2.02
CA ARG A 136 -23.54 -0.77 -2.91
C ARG A 136 -22.89 -0.59 -4.29
N ARG A 137 -22.44 0.62 -4.63
CA ARG A 137 -21.95 1.06 -5.94
C ARG A 137 -23.02 1.11 -7.03
N ASP A 138 -24.29 1.09 -6.66
CA ASP A 138 -25.42 1.33 -7.56
C ASP A 138 -25.65 2.86 -7.70
N TYR A 139 -24.68 3.50 -8.38
CA TYR A 139 -24.65 4.97 -8.47
C TYR A 139 -25.84 5.55 -9.21
N GLN A 140 -26.44 4.81 -10.14
CA GLN A 140 -27.60 5.27 -10.88
C GLN A 140 -28.82 5.43 -9.95
N LYS A 141 -29.13 4.37 -9.18
CA LYS A 141 -30.22 4.44 -8.20
C LYS A 141 -29.95 5.45 -7.08
N ALA A 142 -28.71 5.54 -6.63
CA ALA A 142 -28.31 6.53 -5.64
C ALA A 142 -28.58 7.96 -6.18
N LEU A 143 -28.18 8.25 -7.43
CA LEU A 143 -28.32 9.56 -8.06
C LEU A 143 -29.80 9.96 -8.20
N GLU A 144 -30.63 9.08 -8.82
CA GLU A 144 -32.07 9.32 -8.98
C GLU A 144 -32.74 9.64 -7.63
N ASN A 145 -32.41 8.86 -6.64
CA ASN A 145 -32.92 9.04 -5.31
C ASN A 145 -32.42 10.34 -4.64
N PHE A 146 -31.14 10.73 -4.75
CA PHE A 146 -30.65 12.00 -4.19
C PHE A 146 -31.24 13.21 -4.91
N GLN A 147 -31.43 13.14 -6.23
CA GLN A 147 -32.13 14.17 -7.00
C GLN A 147 -33.58 14.35 -6.53
N PHE A 148 -34.26 13.25 -6.17
CA PHE A 148 -35.58 13.31 -5.57
C PHE A 148 -35.57 14.12 -4.26
N VAL A 149 -34.64 13.84 -3.32
CA VAL A 149 -34.56 14.62 -2.06
C VAL A 149 -34.26 16.08 -2.33
N LYS A 150 -33.30 16.37 -3.19
CA LYS A 150 -32.94 17.74 -3.55
C LYS A 150 -34.16 18.53 -4.05
N ARG A 151 -35.04 17.89 -4.80
CA ARG A 151 -36.23 18.51 -5.37
C ARG A 151 -37.37 18.62 -4.35
N PHE A 152 -37.66 17.57 -3.59
CA PHE A 152 -38.81 17.53 -2.68
C PHE A 152 -38.57 18.22 -1.33
N PHE A 153 -37.31 18.27 -0.88
CA PHE A 153 -36.91 18.86 0.38
C PHE A 153 -36.02 20.11 0.18
N GLU A 154 -36.29 20.86 -0.90
CA GLU A 154 -35.48 21.99 -1.34
C GLU A 154 -35.15 23.03 -0.24
N LYS A 155 -36.07 23.24 0.70
CA LYS A 155 -35.93 24.19 1.80
C LYS A 155 -35.22 23.63 3.04
N ASP A 156 -34.93 22.33 3.05
CA ASP A 156 -34.36 21.63 4.19
C ASP A 156 -32.85 21.42 4.03
N VAL A 157 -32.16 21.20 5.15
CA VAL A 157 -30.73 20.84 5.15
C VAL A 157 -30.47 19.55 4.35
N SER A 158 -31.47 18.68 4.26
CA SER A 158 -31.42 17.43 3.49
C SER A 158 -31.12 17.63 2.01
N ALA A 159 -31.54 18.76 1.40
CA ALA A 159 -31.22 19.09 0.02
C ALA A 159 -29.72 19.35 -0.17
N TYR A 160 -29.06 20.01 0.79
CA TYR A 160 -27.61 20.25 0.75
C TYR A 160 -26.82 18.96 1.00
N ILE A 161 -27.29 18.10 1.90
CA ILE A 161 -26.72 16.75 2.11
C ILE A 161 -26.85 15.93 0.85
N ALA A 162 -28.00 15.95 0.18
CA ALA A 162 -28.21 15.26 -1.10
C ALA A 162 -27.27 15.80 -2.18
N SER A 163 -27.10 17.11 -2.28
CA SER A 163 -26.19 17.75 -3.23
C SER A 163 -24.74 17.30 -3.01
N LEU A 164 -24.27 17.22 -1.77
CA LEU A 164 -22.94 16.69 -1.46
C LEU A 164 -22.78 15.23 -1.92
N TRP A 165 -23.78 14.37 -1.69
CA TRP A 165 -23.73 12.98 -2.14
C TRP A 165 -23.77 12.87 -3.68
N ILE A 166 -24.54 13.72 -4.37
CA ILE A 166 -24.54 13.80 -5.85
C ILE A 166 -23.12 14.17 -6.33
N ALA A 167 -22.48 15.16 -5.73
CA ALA A 167 -21.11 15.52 -6.08
C ALA A 167 -20.14 14.35 -5.87
N ARG A 168 -20.25 13.60 -4.77
CA ARG A 168 -19.43 12.40 -4.52
C ARG A 168 -19.68 11.29 -5.54
N ILE A 169 -20.93 11.08 -5.97
CA ILE A 169 -21.26 10.14 -7.04
C ILE A 169 -20.59 10.58 -8.36
N TYR A 170 -20.66 11.87 -8.71
CA TYR A 170 -20.00 12.39 -9.91
C TYR A 170 -18.49 12.24 -9.86
N ILE A 171 -17.87 12.39 -8.68
CA ILE A 171 -16.43 12.12 -8.48
C ILE A 171 -16.12 10.65 -8.80
N GLU A 172 -16.92 9.69 -8.28
CA GLU A 172 -16.74 8.27 -8.55
C GLU A 172 -16.96 7.93 -10.03
N GLN A 173 -17.89 8.62 -10.70
CA GLN A 173 -18.14 8.47 -12.13
C GLN A 173 -17.16 9.26 -13.03
N ARG A 174 -16.18 9.95 -12.45
CA ARG A 174 -15.21 10.83 -13.15
C ARG A 174 -15.84 12.03 -13.87
N LYS A 175 -17.07 12.41 -13.51
CA LYS A 175 -17.76 13.63 -13.99
C LYS A 175 -17.32 14.83 -13.14
N TYR A 176 -16.03 15.18 -13.25
CA TYR A 176 -15.40 16.14 -12.34
C TYR A 176 -15.94 17.56 -12.48
N ALA A 177 -16.34 17.98 -13.70
CA ALA A 177 -16.92 19.30 -13.92
C ALA A 177 -18.26 19.48 -13.18
N ASP A 178 -19.14 18.48 -13.28
CA ASP A 178 -20.44 18.50 -12.61
C ASP A 178 -20.28 18.45 -11.08
N ALA A 179 -19.34 17.64 -10.60
CA ALA A 179 -19.03 17.58 -9.19
C ALA A 179 -18.53 18.91 -8.66
N LYS A 180 -17.64 19.59 -9.41
CA LYS A 180 -17.07 20.89 -9.03
C LYS A 180 -18.15 21.93 -8.91
N LEU A 181 -19.05 22.05 -9.89
CA LEU A 181 -20.15 23.01 -9.88
C LEU A 181 -21.01 22.89 -8.61
N ILE A 182 -21.32 21.67 -8.20
CA ILE A 182 -22.12 21.44 -7.00
C ILE A 182 -21.33 21.80 -5.73
N LEU A 183 -20.04 21.43 -5.67
CA LEU A 183 -19.20 21.72 -4.50
C LEU A 183 -18.92 23.22 -4.37
N ASP A 184 -18.72 23.94 -5.47
CA ASP A 184 -18.56 25.38 -5.47
C ASP A 184 -19.80 26.07 -4.88
N ALA A 185 -21.00 25.68 -5.30
CA ALA A 185 -22.24 26.21 -4.73
C ALA A 185 -22.42 25.91 -3.24
N LEU A 186 -21.99 24.71 -2.78
CA LEU A 186 -22.02 24.37 -1.36
C LEU A 186 -20.97 25.15 -0.55
N ASN A 187 -19.80 25.40 -1.13
CA ASN A 187 -18.73 26.15 -0.49
C ASN A 187 -19.08 27.65 -0.36
N GLU A 188 -19.58 28.26 -1.44
CA GLU A 188 -20.09 29.63 -1.42
C GLU A 188 -21.15 29.83 -0.33
N ARG A 189 -22.06 28.85 -0.22
CA ARG A 189 -23.08 28.86 0.85
C ARG A 189 -22.46 28.78 2.26
N ALA A 190 -21.41 27.99 2.43
CA ALA A 190 -20.70 27.87 3.70
C ALA A 190 -19.93 29.15 4.06
N GLU A 191 -19.37 29.85 3.08
CA GLU A 191 -18.65 31.12 3.26
C GLU A 191 -19.58 32.24 3.66
N ILE A 192 -20.70 32.46 2.97
CA ILE A 192 -21.74 33.43 3.34
C ILE A 192 -22.21 33.23 4.79
N GLN A 193 -22.30 31.97 5.23
CA GLN A 193 -22.69 31.65 6.59
C GLN A 193 -21.62 31.95 7.64
N ASN A 194 -20.32 31.87 7.27
CA ASN A 194 -19.22 32.13 8.19
C ASN A 194 -18.95 33.63 8.36
N ASP A 195 -19.37 34.45 7.40
CA ASP A 195 -19.27 35.93 7.46
C ASP A 195 -20.37 36.48 8.38
N LYS A 196 -20.19 36.28 9.69
CA LYS A 196 -21.12 36.76 10.72
C LYS A 196 -20.93 38.26 10.95
N GLN A 197 -21.94 39.03 10.64
CA GLN A 197 -21.98 40.44 11.06
C GLN A 197 -22.19 40.53 12.57
N LEU A 198 -21.71 41.62 13.17
CA LEU A 198 -21.83 41.91 14.62
C LEU A 198 -23.30 41.84 15.10
N THR A 199 -24.25 42.15 14.22
CA THR A 199 -25.71 42.05 14.42
C THR A 199 -26.23 40.63 14.64
N ASP A 200 -25.51 39.61 14.21
CA ASP A 200 -25.91 38.19 14.38
C ASP A 200 -25.73 37.68 15.82
N TYR A 201 -24.92 38.39 16.62
CA TYR A 201 -24.70 38.06 18.03
C TYR A 201 -25.79 38.66 18.96
N ILE A 202 -26.62 39.56 18.45
CA ILE A 202 -27.71 40.17 19.23
C ILE A 202 -29.03 39.53 18.80
N PRO A 203 -29.69 38.69 19.64
CA PRO A 203 -30.89 37.93 19.24
C PRO A 203 -32.04 38.82 18.73
N PHE A 204 -32.09 40.05 19.17
CA PHE A 204 -33.15 41.01 18.80
C PHE A 204 -32.90 41.71 17.45
N LEU A 205 -31.62 41.81 17.01
CA LEU A 205 -31.22 42.42 15.75
C LEU A 205 -30.95 41.37 14.65
N ARG A 206 -31.11 40.13 14.94
CA ARG A 206 -30.90 39.02 13.99
C ARG A 206 -31.94 39.14 12.88
N ASN A 207 -31.50 39.66 11.76
CA ASN A 207 -32.31 39.75 10.54
C ASN A 207 -32.54 38.30 10.03
N LYS A 208 -33.71 37.72 10.31
CA LYS A 208 -34.14 36.48 9.70
C LYS A 208 -34.48 36.77 8.24
N ASN A 209 -33.47 36.83 7.40
CA ASN A 209 -33.70 36.88 5.97
C ASN A 209 -34.32 35.54 5.55
N PRO A 210 -35.63 35.49 5.16
CA PRO A 210 -36.28 34.24 4.78
C PRO A 210 -35.66 33.58 3.54
N GLU A 211 -34.94 34.39 2.71
CA GLU A 211 -34.23 33.92 1.52
C GLU A 211 -32.89 33.25 1.86
N ALA A 212 -32.41 33.43 3.09
CA ALA A 212 -31.10 32.92 3.48
C ALA A 212 -30.99 31.40 3.56
N GLY A 213 -32.10 30.64 3.45
CA GLY A 213 -32.10 29.17 3.52
C GLY A 213 -31.51 28.60 4.83
N PRO A 214 -31.55 27.28 5.05
CA PRO A 214 -31.06 26.66 6.27
C PRO A 214 -29.54 26.76 6.41
N GLN A 215 -29.08 26.86 7.66
CA GLN A 215 -27.64 26.92 7.98
C GLN A 215 -27.00 25.55 7.80
N LEU A 216 -25.82 25.51 7.13
CA LEU A 216 -25.02 24.30 7.01
C LEU A 216 -24.34 23.98 8.34
N SER A 217 -24.53 22.76 8.84
CA SER A 217 -23.85 22.29 10.05
C SER A 217 -22.32 22.24 9.84
N LYS A 218 -21.55 22.38 10.93
CA LYS A 218 -20.08 22.22 10.88
C LYS A 218 -19.66 20.89 10.25
N LYS A 219 -20.46 19.83 10.48
CA LYS A 219 -20.23 18.51 9.87
C LYS A 219 -20.40 18.56 8.34
N LEU A 220 -21.44 19.22 7.85
CA LEU A 220 -21.69 19.33 6.41
C LEU A 220 -20.60 20.17 5.73
N GLN A 221 -20.17 21.27 6.35
CA GLN A 221 -19.05 22.08 5.87
C GLN A 221 -17.75 21.27 5.82
N PHE A 222 -17.47 20.47 6.86
CA PHE A 222 -16.33 19.56 6.88
C PHE A 222 -16.36 18.57 5.70
N GLU A 223 -17.51 17.89 5.48
CA GLU A 223 -17.65 16.92 4.39
C GLU A 223 -17.60 17.59 3.00
N THR A 224 -18.06 18.82 2.86
CA THR A 224 -17.95 19.62 1.62
C THR A 224 -16.47 19.87 1.26
N HIS A 225 -15.69 20.41 2.19
CA HIS A 225 -14.26 20.65 1.97
C HIS A 225 -13.49 19.35 1.75
N ARG A 226 -13.88 18.29 2.44
CA ARG A 226 -13.30 16.95 2.27
C ARG A 226 -13.59 16.39 0.86
N ALA A 227 -14.80 16.55 0.35
CA ALA A 227 -15.16 16.12 -1.00
C ALA A 227 -14.45 16.98 -2.06
N TYR A 228 -14.25 18.26 -1.80
CA TYR A 228 -13.49 19.14 -2.67
C TYR A 228 -12.01 18.70 -2.76
N ALA A 229 -11.42 18.37 -1.63
CA ALA A 229 -10.07 17.80 -1.58
C ALA A 229 -9.95 16.47 -2.35
N ASP A 230 -10.93 15.57 -2.23
CA ASP A 230 -10.96 14.31 -2.98
C ASP A 230 -11.02 14.56 -4.49
N LEU A 231 -11.89 15.50 -4.92
CA LEU A 231 -11.99 15.92 -6.32
C LEU A 231 -10.64 16.44 -6.85
N ALA A 232 -10.02 17.37 -6.12
CA ALA A 232 -8.76 17.99 -6.50
C ALA A 232 -7.62 16.96 -6.59
N LEU A 233 -7.54 16.01 -5.64
CA LEU A 233 -6.54 14.92 -5.68
C LEU A 233 -6.72 13.99 -6.89
N ARG A 234 -7.96 13.63 -7.23
CA ARG A 234 -8.24 12.81 -8.40
C ARG A 234 -7.89 13.50 -9.72
N ARG A 235 -7.95 14.82 -9.75
CA ARG A 235 -7.53 15.65 -10.88
C ARG A 235 -6.04 15.99 -10.86
N LYS A 236 -5.32 15.62 -9.79
CA LYS A 236 -3.91 15.97 -9.54
C LYS A 236 -3.68 17.49 -9.40
N GLU A 237 -4.69 18.23 -9.00
CA GLU A 237 -4.66 19.66 -8.70
C GLU A 237 -4.22 19.85 -7.25
N TYR A 238 -2.91 19.67 -7.00
CA TYR A 238 -2.39 19.55 -5.63
C TYR A 238 -2.56 20.81 -4.78
N ASP A 239 -2.48 22.00 -5.37
CA ASP A 239 -2.66 23.26 -4.63
C ASP A 239 -4.11 23.38 -4.13
N LEU A 240 -5.09 23.12 -4.98
CA LEU A 240 -6.51 23.07 -4.57
C LEU A 240 -6.79 21.95 -3.55
N ALA A 241 -6.08 20.84 -3.65
CA ALA A 241 -6.19 19.77 -2.68
C ALA A 241 -5.66 20.20 -1.30
N ILE A 242 -4.55 20.96 -1.25
CA ILE A 242 -3.98 21.50 -0.01
C ILE A 242 -5.00 22.43 0.66
N ASP A 243 -5.61 23.35 -0.09
CA ASP A 243 -6.62 24.28 0.43
C ASP A 243 -7.83 23.52 0.98
N GLY A 244 -8.38 22.59 0.19
CA GLY A 244 -9.51 21.77 0.60
C GLY A 244 -9.22 20.91 1.84
N LEU A 245 -8.05 20.26 1.91
CA LEU A 245 -7.62 19.48 3.08
C LEU A 245 -7.43 20.36 4.31
N THR A 246 -6.84 21.55 4.15
CA THR A 246 -6.61 22.48 5.27
C THR A 246 -7.93 22.95 5.87
N LEU A 247 -8.90 23.35 5.04
CA LEU A 247 -10.24 23.73 5.48
C LEU A 247 -10.99 22.55 6.12
N ALA A 248 -10.88 21.35 5.54
CA ALA A 248 -11.47 20.14 6.11
C ALA A 248 -10.86 19.82 7.50
N ILE A 249 -9.54 19.88 7.64
CA ILE A 249 -8.84 19.64 8.92
C ILE A 249 -9.30 20.61 10.00
N ALA A 250 -9.47 21.90 9.67
CA ALA A 250 -9.91 22.93 10.60
C ALA A 250 -11.32 22.67 11.18
N LYS A 251 -12.19 22.03 10.39
CA LYS A 251 -13.58 21.71 10.78
C LYS A 251 -13.79 20.24 11.19
N CYS A 252 -12.74 19.40 11.14
CA CYS A 252 -12.83 17.96 11.39
C CYS A 252 -13.15 17.65 12.86
N PRO A 253 -14.28 16.98 13.16
CA PRO A 253 -14.69 16.68 14.53
C PRO A 253 -13.94 15.47 15.13
N ASN A 254 -13.42 14.57 14.30
CA ASN A 254 -12.87 13.29 14.72
C ASN A 254 -11.34 13.30 14.65
N ALA A 255 -10.68 12.92 15.75
CA ALA A 255 -9.22 12.87 15.83
C ALA A 255 -8.59 11.87 14.85
N LYS A 256 -9.20 10.70 14.62
CA LYS A 256 -8.70 9.70 13.68
C LYS A 256 -8.78 10.20 12.23
N GLU A 257 -9.90 10.82 11.85
CA GLU A 257 -10.06 11.42 10.52
C GLU A 257 -9.10 12.59 10.33
N ARG A 258 -8.91 13.41 11.34
CA ARG A 258 -7.95 14.52 11.33
C ARG A 258 -6.51 14.01 11.17
N ALA A 259 -6.15 12.89 11.79
CA ALA A 259 -4.86 12.25 11.58
C ALA A 259 -4.69 11.80 10.14
N ARG A 260 -5.71 11.16 9.56
CA ARG A 260 -5.71 10.72 8.15
C ARG A 260 -5.54 11.90 7.19
N LEU A 261 -6.33 12.96 7.36
CA LEU A 261 -6.26 14.13 6.48
C LEU A 261 -4.91 14.85 6.58
N ASN A 262 -4.33 14.96 7.80
CA ASN A 262 -2.97 15.49 7.96
C ASN A 262 -1.92 14.57 7.31
N TYR A 263 -2.09 13.25 7.37
CA TYR A 263 -1.19 12.32 6.70
C TYR A 263 -1.23 12.52 5.18
N ILE A 264 -2.43 12.58 4.59
CA ILE A 264 -2.63 12.86 3.16
C ILE A 264 -2.03 14.21 2.78
N LEU A 265 -2.27 15.24 3.58
CA LEU A 265 -1.70 16.56 3.34
C LEU A 265 -0.16 16.55 3.39
N GLY A 266 0.43 15.76 4.30
CA GLY A 266 1.87 15.49 4.31
C GLY A 266 2.36 14.81 3.03
N GLN A 267 1.62 13.81 2.52
CA GLN A 267 1.93 13.15 1.25
C GLN A 267 1.85 14.12 0.05
N VAL A 268 0.85 15.00 0.02
CA VAL A 268 0.68 15.98 -1.05
C VAL A 268 1.82 17.00 -1.06
N HIS A 269 2.21 17.52 0.10
CA HIS A 269 3.38 18.40 0.21
C HIS A 269 4.67 17.69 -0.22
N GLN A 270 4.84 16.41 0.14
CA GLN A 270 5.99 15.60 -0.28
C GLN A 270 6.02 15.41 -1.82
N LEU A 271 4.87 15.17 -2.46
CA LEU A 271 4.76 15.10 -3.93
C LEU A 271 5.13 16.42 -4.62
N GLN A 272 4.89 17.56 -3.97
CA GLN A 272 5.30 18.87 -4.44
C GLN A 272 6.73 19.26 -4.02
N ASN A 273 7.49 18.34 -3.43
CA ASN A 273 8.84 18.57 -2.90
C ASN A 273 8.92 19.66 -1.79
N LYS A 274 7.81 19.92 -1.11
CA LYS A 274 7.70 20.84 0.05
C LYS A 274 7.96 20.05 1.34
N MET A 275 9.24 19.69 1.58
CA MET A 275 9.62 18.75 2.64
C MET A 275 9.35 19.26 4.08
N PRO A 276 9.59 20.56 4.42
CA PRO A 276 9.29 21.09 5.76
C PRO A 276 7.79 21.02 6.10
N GLU A 277 6.92 21.37 5.14
CA GLU A 277 5.47 21.31 5.29
C GLU A 277 5.00 19.86 5.42
N ALA A 278 5.56 18.95 4.62
CA ALA A 278 5.29 17.52 4.74
C ALA A 278 5.63 17.01 6.13
N ALA A 279 6.83 17.33 6.67
CA ALA A 279 7.26 16.95 8.02
C ALA A 279 6.33 17.50 9.11
N PHE A 280 5.86 18.76 8.95
CA PHE A 280 4.91 19.37 9.86
C PHE A 280 3.59 18.60 9.92
N HIS A 281 3.00 18.29 8.75
CA HIS A 281 1.72 17.60 8.68
C HIS A 281 1.81 16.13 9.11
N TYR A 282 2.89 15.41 8.79
CA TYR A 282 3.14 14.08 9.36
C TYR A 282 3.25 14.14 10.90
N GLY A 283 3.89 15.18 11.44
CA GLY A 283 3.94 15.41 12.88
C GLY A 283 2.56 15.65 13.52
N LYS A 284 1.66 16.36 12.84
CA LYS A 284 0.27 16.54 13.26
C LYS A 284 -0.53 15.23 13.19
N ALA A 285 -0.33 14.44 12.12
CA ALA A 285 -0.97 13.13 11.97
C ALA A 285 -0.60 12.18 13.12
N TYR A 286 0.69 12.08 13.45
CA TYR A 286 1.19 11.30 14.58
C TYR A 286 0.54 11.71 15.91
N LYS A 287 0.53 13.01 16.22
CA LYS A 287 -0.03 13.52 17.49
C LYS A 287 -1.54 13.30 17.62
N ALA A 288 -2.29 13.30 16.52
CA ALA A 288 -3.74 13.15 16.54
C ALA A 288 -4.21 11.72 16.79
N ALA A 289 -3.42 10.69 16.47
CA ALA A 289 -3.82 9.28 16.59
C ALA A 289 -2.63 8.36 16.93
N ALA A 290 -1.92 8.66 18.01
CA ALA A 290 -0.61 8.08 18.37
C ALA A 290 -0.53 6.53 18.43
N ALA A 291 -1.63 5.82 18.59
CA ALA A 291 -1.66 4.35 18.65
C ALA A 291 -2.14 3.69 17.35
N SER A 292 -2.25 4.44 16.25
CA SER A 292 -2.77 3.93 14.97
C SER A 292 -1.65 3.61 13.98
N GLU A 293 -1.97 2.79 12.97
CA GLU A 293 -1.08 2.50 11.85
C GLU A 293 -0.69 3.78 11.07
N ILE A 294 -1.62 4.74 10.96
CA ILE A 294 -1.35 6.07 10.41
C ILE A 294 -0.24 6.78 11.21
N ALA A 295 -0.28 6.71 12.54
CA ALA A 295 0.73 7.34 13.38
C ALA A 295 2.11 6.69 13.21
N PHE A 296 2.16 5.36 13.07
CA PHE A 296 3.40 4.64 12.79
C PHE A 296 4.01 5.13 11.47
N ASN A 297 3.24 5.10 10.38
CA ASN A 297 3.70 5.53 9.06
C ASN A 297 4.02 7.04 9.02
N ALA A 298 3.26 7.87 9.74
CA ALA A 298 3.56 9.30 9.87
C ALA A 298 4.92 9.57 10.54
N ARG A 299 5.32 8.76 11.52
CA ARG A 299 6.66 8.85 12.13
C ARG A 299 7.76 8.49 11.12
N LEU A 300 7.58 7.41 10.37
CA LEU A 300 8.53 7.00 9.34
C LEU A 300 8.67 8.08 8.26
N ASN A 301 7.55 8.53 7.68
CA ASN A 301 7.57 9.52 6.61
C ASN A 301 8.12 10.87 7.10
N ARG A 302 7.77 11.30 8.33
CA ARG A 302 8.35 12.49 8.93
C ARG A 302 9.87 12.40 9.03
N ALA A 303 10.40 11.24 9.46
CA ALA A 303 11.83 11.03 9.56
C ALA A 303 12.50 11.09 8.18
N MET A 304 11.92 10.42 7.17
CA MET A 304 12.45 10.40 5.81
C MET A 304 12.51 11.79 5.16
N VAL A 305 11.52 12.66 5.40
CA VAL A 305 11.48 13.98 4.77
C VAL A 305 12.22 15.06 5.56
N SER A 306 12.40 14.87 6.87
CA SER A 306 13.03 15.87 7.74
C SER A 306 14.55 15.74 7.85
N GLY A 307 15.10 14.52 7.80
CA GLY A 307 16.53 14.26 8.04
C GLY A 307 17.05 14.62 9.44
N ASP A 308 16.17 14.95 10.40
CA ASP A 308 16.54 15.38 11.77
C ASP A 308 17.11 14.21 12.59
N ASP A 309 18.30 14.38 13.17
CA ASP A 309 18.97 13.36 13.97
C ASP A 309 18.18 12.87 15.19
N ARG A 310 17.34 13.73 15.75
CA ARG A 310 16.42 13.34 16.84
C ARG A 310 15.41 12.29 16.39
N LEU A 311 14.99 12.34 15.12
CA LEU A 311 14.09 11.35 14.55
C LEU A 311 14.81 10.03 14.25
N MET A 312 16.13 10.05 13.95
CA MET A 312 16.94 8.84 13.86
C MET A 312 16.97 8.09 15.21
N ALA A 313 17.20 8.79 16.33
CA ALA A 313 17.12 8.19 17.64
C ALA A 313 15.73 7.60 17.95
N ASP A 314 14.68 8.28 17.50
CA ASP A 314 13.29 7.78 17.59
C ASP A 314 13.10 6.47 16.79
N LEU A 315 13.62 6.37 15.56
CA LEU A 315 13.56 5.16 14.75
C LEU A 315 14.34 4.00 15.40
N GLN A 316 15.53 4.29 15.96
CA GLN A 316 16.30 3.29 16.70
C GLN A 316 15.55 2.78 17.94
N LYS A 317 14.81 3.65 18.63
CA LYS A 317 13.94 3.25 19.75
C LYS A 317 12.78 2.36 19.24
N MET A 318 12.21 2.70 18.08
CA MET A 318 11.15 1.87 17.46
C MET A 318 11.65 0.47 17.10
N LEU A 319 12.90 0.31 16.65
CA LEU A 319 13.50 -1.01 16.36
C LEU A 319 13.60 -1.91 17.60
N ARG A 320 13.78 -1.32 18.78
CA ARG A 320 13.89 -2.05 20.06
C ARG A 320 12.53 -2.44 20.64
N ASP A 321 11.45 -1.79 20.19
CA ASP A 321 10.09 -2.08 20.67
C ASP A 321 9.57 -3.36 19.99
N ALA A 322 9.28 -4.38 20.80
CA ALA A 322 8.75 -5.67 20.33
C ALA A 322 7.46 -5.54 19.51
N LYS A 323 6.65 -4.48 19.75
CA LYS A 323 5.42 -4.21 18.96
C LYS A 323 5.71 -3.92 17.49
N ASN A 324 6.90 -3.47 17.16
CA ASN A 324 7.32 -3.13 15.81
C ASN A 324 8.11 -4.26 15.12
N ALA A 325 8.15 -5.45 15.69
CA ALA A 325 8.95 -6.58 15.17
C ALA A 325 8.64 -6.89 13.69
N THR A 326 7.36 -6.79 13.30
CA THR A 326 6.89 -7.03 11.92
C THR A 326 7.10 -5.85 10.97
N PHE A 327 7.56 -4.70 11.47
CA PHE A 327 7.76 -3.47 10.70
C PHE A 327 9.24 -3.03 10.66
N LYS A 328 10.17 -3.89 11.07
CA LYS A 328 11.60 -3.58 11.06
C LYS A 328 12.11 -3.22 9.67
N ASP A 329 11.57 -3.87 8.63
CA ASP A 329 11.86 -3.59 7.23
C ASP A 329 11.62 -2.12 6.87
N GLN A 330 10.46 -1.58 7.22
CA GLN A 330 10.09 -0.19 6.94
C GLN A 330 10.91 0.79 7.79
N ILE A 331 11.21 0.44 9.04
CA ILE A 331 12.02 1.29 9.92
C ILE A 331 13.45 1.40 9.37
N TYR A 332 14.07 0.28 8.98
CA TYR A 332 15.40 0.29 8.37
C TYR A 332 15.42 1.05 7.05
N TYR A 333 14.37 0.93 6.24
CA TYR A 333 14.24 1.72 5.02
C TYR A 333 14.20 3.22 5.32
N ALA A 334 13.39 3.65 6.29
CA ALA A 334 13.34 5.05 6.71
C ALA A 334 14.71 5.56 7.20
N MET A 335 15.45 4.76 7.98
CA MET A 335 16.81 5.09 8.41
C MET A 335 17.76 5.23 7.21
N ALA A 336 17.64 4.35 6.23
CA ALA A 336 18.45 4.42 5.01
C ALA A 336 18.19 5.72 4.21
N ILE A 337 16.92 6.11 4.04
CA ILE A 337 16.57 7.36 3.35
C ILE A 337 17.13 8.58 4.09
N MET A 338 17.07 8.58 5.43
CA MET A 338 17.69 9.64 6.23
C MET A 338 19.20 9.72 6.03
N GLU A 339 19.91 8.58 5.99
CA GLU A 339 21.35 8.56 5.76
C GLU A 339 21.69 9.03 4.34
N LEU A 340 20.85 8.69 3.34
CA LEU A 340 21.01 9.20 1.97
C LEU A 340 20.84 10.71 1.90
N SER A 341 19.91 11.30 2.62
CA SER A 341 19.74 12.75 2.67
C SER A 341 20.95 13.48 3.26
N LYS A 342 21.74 12.79 4.09
CA LYS A 342 23.02 13.28 4.66
C LYS A 342 24.25 12.95 3.79
N GLY A 343 24.06 12.23 2.69
CA GLY A 343 25.16 11.79 1.82
C GLY A 343 25.91 10.55 2.32
N ASN A 344 25.49 9.92 3.43
CA ASN A 344 26.14 8.74 3.99
C ASN A 344 25.72 7.45 3.28
N LYS A 345 26.22 7.26 2.05
CA LYS A 345 25.91 6.11 1.20
C LYS A 345 26.25 4.74 1.82
N PRO A 346 27.42 4.54 2.49
CA PRO A 346 27.77 3.24 3.07
C PRO A 346 26.76 2.78 4.14
N LEU A 347 26.40 3.67 5.08
CA LEU A 347 25.45 3.35 6.13
C LEU A 347 24.01 3.17 5.59
N ALA A 348 23.66 3.96 4.59
CA ALA A 348 22.39 3.79 3.88
C ALA A 348 22.27 2.42 3.22
N LYS A 349 23.32 1.93 2.53
CA LYS A 349 23.35 0.57 1.96
C LYS A 349 23.22 -0.50 3.04
N ALA A 350 23.89 -0.35 4.18
CA ALA A 350 23.75 -1.28 5.30
C ALA A 350 22.32 -1.34 5.82
N HIS A 351 21.66 -0.20 5.95
CA HIS A 351 20.26 -0.13 6.38
C HIS A 351 19.30 -0.68 5.30
N LEU A 352 19.53 -0.44 4.00
CA LEU A 352 18.75 -1.03 2.90
C LEU A 352 18.87 -2.56 2.88
N THR A 353 20.07 -3.08 3.08
CA THR A 353 20.30 -4.53 3.19
C THR A 353 19.54 -5.11 4.38
N SER A 354 19.56 -4.42 5.52
CA SER A 354 18.75 -4.82 6.70
C SER A 354 17.25 -4.74 6.40
N SER A 355 16.81 -3.70 5.70
CA SER A 355 15.40 -3.56 5.27
C SER A 355 14.98 -4.74 4.39
N ALA A 356 15.73 -5.04 3.34
CA ALA A 356 15.47 -6.19 2.47
C ALA A 356 15.46 -7.50 3.25
N PHE A 357 16.38 -7.67 4.19
CA PHE A 357 16.46 -8.85 5.05
C PHE A 357 15.20 -9.08 5.91
N TYR A 358 14.65 -8.02 6.53
CA TYR A 358 13.46 -8.12 7.38
C TYR A 358 12.14 -8.11 6.58
N SER A 359 12.14 -7.85 5.27
CA SER A 359 10.95 -7.81 4.40
C SER A 359 10.44 -9.21 4.00
N THR A 360 10.29 -10.13 4.95
CA THR A 360 9.92 -11.54 4.67
C THR A 360 8.53 -11.72 4.08
N THR A 361 7.57 -10.91 4.51
CA THR A 361 6.15 -10.96 4.05
C THR A 361 5.75 -9.73 3.24
N ASN A 362 6.51 -8.66 3.32
CA ASN A 362 6.25 -7.38 2.68
C ASN A 362 7.00 -7.29 1.35
N LYS A 363 6.45 -7.93 0.31
CA LYS A 363 7.06 -7.97 -1.03
C LYS A 363 7.37 -6.58 -1.57
N ARG A 364 6.49 -5.60 -1.33
CA ARG A 364 6.66 -4.24 -1.83
C ARG A 364 7.86 -3.54 -1.19
N GLN A 365 8.03 -3.65 0.14
CA GLN A 365 9.22 -3.11 0.82
C GLN A 365 10.50 -3.82 0.37
N HIS A 366 10.42 -5.14 0.15
CA HIS A 366 11.52 -5.94 -0.36
C HIS A 366 12.01 -5.41 -1.72
N ALA A 367 11.06 -5.25 -2.67
CA ALA A 367 11.35 -4.68 -3.99
C ALA A 367 11.96 -3.28 -3.90
N GLN A 368 11.36 -2.38 -3.09
CA GLN A 368 11.87 -1.01 -2.92
C GLN A 368 13.28 -0.95 -2.34
N SER A 369 13.59 -1.82 -1.39
CA SER A 369 14.92 -1.86 -0.78
C SER A 369 15.99 -2.31 -1.76
N TYR A 370 15.70 -3.33 -2.58
CA TYR A 370 16.61 -3.76 -3.64
C TYR A 370 16.69 -2.77 -4.80
N GLU A 371 15.57 -2.17 -5.22
CA GLU A 371 15.58 -1.11 -6.24
C GLU A 371 16.52 0.03 -5.81
N LYS A 372 16.40 0.47 -4.54
CA LYS A 372 17.25 1.56 -4.04
C LYS A 372 18.73 1.17 -3.94
N LEU A 373 19.04 -0.09 -3.56
CA LEU A 373 20.40 -0.63 -3.62
C LEU A 373 20.93 -0.68 -5.05
N GLY A 374 20.07 -1.06 -6.00
CA GLY A 374 20.38 -1.05 -7.43
C GLY A 374 20.69 0.35 -7.95
N ASP A 375 19.84 1.34 -7.62
CA ASP A 375 20.06 2.75 -8.00
C ASP A 375 21.36 3.31 -7.44
N LEU A 376 21.70 3.01 -6.18
CA LEU A 376 22.97 3.45 -5.57
C LEU A 376 24.18 2.80 -6.25
N SER A 377 24.11 1.51 -6.56
CA SER A 377 25.18 0.79 -7.24
C SER A 377 25.34 1.26 -8.67
N PHE A 378 24.25 1.59 -9.35
CA PHE A 378 24.26 2.17 -10.69
C PHE A 378 24.92 3.55 -10.70
N GLN A 379 24.59 4.43 -9.74
CA GLN A 379 25.22 5.74 -9.58
C GLN A 379 26.73 5.66 -9.31
N GLU A 380 27.18 4.59 -8.67
CA GLU A 380 28.60 4.31 -8.41
C GLU A 380 29.28 3.60 -9.59
N LYS A 381 28.59 3.45 -10.73
CA LYS A 381 29.06 2.73 -11.91
C LYS A 381 29.41 1.25 -11.65
N ASN A 382 28.88 0.70 -10.54
CA ASN A 382 29.04 -0.72 -10.21
C ASN A 382 27.87 -1.52 -10.79
N PHE A 383 27.92 -1.76 -12.10
CA PHE A 383 26.81 -2.32 -12.86
C PHE A 383 26.54 -3.79 -12.54
N VAL A 384 27.55 -4.54 -12.09
CA VAL A 384 27.39 -5.93 -11.65
C VAL A 384 26.47 -6.01 -10.43
N TYR A 385 26.72 -5.20 -9.40
CA TYR A 385 25.85 -5.17 -8.24
C TYR A 385 24.51 -4.49 -8.55
N ALA A 386 24.50 -3.48 -9.41
CA ALA A 386 23.25 -2.84 -9.83
C ALA A 386 22.30 -3.85 -10.49
N GLN A 387 22.79 -4.67 -11.42
CA GLN A 387 22.01 -5.71 -12.09
C GLN A 387 21.49 -6.74 -11.09
N LYS A 388 22.34 -7.26 -10.20
CA LYS A 388 21.96 -8.25 -9.17
C LYS A 388 20.86 -7.73 -8.25
N TYR A 389 20.92 -6.45 -7.89
CA TYR A 389 19.90 -5.82 -7.05
C TYR A 389 18.59 -5.55 -7.82
N TYR A 390 18.66 -5.08 -9.09
CA TYR A 390 17.46 -4.90 -9.90
C TYR A 390 16.78 -6.24 -10.22
N ASP A 391 17.54 -7.29 -10.50
CA ASP A 391 16.99 -8.65 -10.67
C ASP A 391 16.31 -9.15 -9.39
N SER A 392 16.97 -8.94 -8.24
CA SER A 392 16.37 -9.27 -6.95
C SER A 392 15.08 -8.46 -6.68
N SER A 393 15.06 -7.17 -7.04
CA SER A 393 13.85 -6.34 -6.93
C SER A 393 12.74 -6.86 -7.84
N ALA A 394 13.07 -7.18 -9.11
CA ALA A 394 12.12 -7.64 -10.12
C ALA A 394 11.32 -8.88 -9.69
N ARG A 395 11.93 -9.78 -8.91
CA ARG A 395 11.26 -10.99 -8.36
C ARG A 395 10.16 -10.71 -7.34
N PHE A 396 10.18 -9.52 -6.71
CA PHE A 396 9.22 -9.13 -5.68
C PHE A 396 8.25 -8.04 -6.15
N ILE A 397 8.40 -7.54 -7.39
CA ILE A 397 7.50 -6.55 -7.98
C ILE A 397 6.12 -7.17 -8.20
N THR A 398 5.10 -6.51 -7.64
CA THR A 398 3.67 -6.80 -7.84
C THR A 398 3.10 -5.90 -8.94
N ASP A 399 1.93 -6.26 -9.48
CA ASP A 399 1.30 -5.53 -10.60
C ASP A 399 1.01 -4.04 -10.27
N ASP A 400 0.85 -3.73 -8.99
CA ASP A 400 0.59 -2.38 -8.48
C ASP A 400 1.88 -1.61 -8.10
N TYR A 401 3.07 -2.19 -8.39
CA TYR A 401 4.34 -1.56 -8.05
C TYR A 401 4.63 -0.37 -9.00
N PRO A 402 4.87 0.85 -8.46
CA PRO A 402 5.20 2.00 -9.29
C PRO A 402 6.45 1.75 -10.13
N ASN A 403 6.37 2.02 -11.44
CA ASN A 403 7.49 1.85 -12.37
C ASN A 403 8.08 0.42 -12.43
N GLY A 404 7.29 -0.61 -12.06
CA GLY A 404 7.77 -2.00 -12.02
C GLY A 404 8.39 -2.48 -13.34
N GLU A 405 7.77 -2.12 -14.47
CA GLU A 405 8.32 -2.43 -15.80
C GLU A 405 9.67 -1.75 -16.07
N GLN A 406 9.88 -0.53 -15.57
CA GLN A 406 11.17 0.15 -15.73
C GLN A 406 12.27 -0.56 -14.95
N VAL A 407 11.98 -1.05 -13.74
CA VAL A 407 12.95 -1.80 -12.92
C VAL A 407 13.30 -3.14 -13.60
N LYS A 408 12.31 -3.87 -14.10
CA LYS A 408 12.53 -5.11 -14.87
C LYS A 408 13.36 -4.86 -16.11
N ASN A 409 13.07 -3.80 -16.85
CA ASN A 409 13.83 -3.40 -18.03
C ASN A 409 15.29 -3.02 -17.70
N LYS A 410 15.55 -2.33 -16.57
CA LYS A 410 16.91 -2.07 -16.09
C LYS A 410 17.64 -3.38 -15.79
N ALA A 411 17.01 -4.33 -15.10
CA ALA A 411 17.60 -5.63 -14.80
C ALA A 411 17.98 -6.39 -16.08
N THR A 412 17.07 -6.43 -17.07
CA THR A 412 17.30 -7.13 -18.35
C THR A 412 18.40 -6.47 -19.19
N LYS A 413 18.35 -5.14 -19.35
CA LYS A 413 19.35 -4.41 -20.14
C LYS A 413 20.76 -4.51 -19.57
N LEU A 414 20.88 -4.57 -18.25
CA LEU A 414 22.19 -4.73 -17.60
C LEU A 414 22.69 -6.19 -17.62
N ALA A 415 21.81 -7.18 -17.82
CA ALA A 415 22.20 -8.59 -17.77
C ALA A 415 23.26 -8.95 -18.82
N ASP A 416 23.08 -8.48 -20.05
CA ASP A 416 24.05 -8.76 -21.14
C ASP A 416 25.38 -8.08 -20.88
N LEU A 417 25.36 -6.84 -20.38
CA LEU A 417 26.58 -6.13 -20.00
C LEU A 417 27.34 -6.86 -18.88
N VAL A 418 26.62 -7.26 -17.83
CA VAL A 418 27.21 -7.97 -16.68
C VAL A 418 27.77 -9.30 -17.10
N LYS A 419 27.08 -10.04 -17.99
CA LYS A 419 27.59 -11.28 -18.55
C LYS A 419 28.92 -11.07 -19.30
N ALA A 420 28.99 -10.03 -20.12
CA ALA A 420 30.24 -9.69 -20.84
C ALA A 420 31.35 -9.31 -19.84
N ILE A 421 31.08 -8.48 -18.84
CA ILE A 421 32.03 -8.11 -17.80
C ILE A 421 32.53 -9.34 -17.02
N GLU A 422 31.63 -10.22 -16.59
CA GLU A 422 32.00 -11.44 -15.84
C GLU A 422 32.83 -12.40 -16.69
N ILE A 423 32.53 -12.56 -17.99
CA ILE A 423 33.35 -13.34 -18.92
C ILE A 423 34.75 -12.71 -19.07
N ALA A 424 34.83 -11.40 -19.31
CA ALA A 424 36.11 -10.73 -19.45
C ALA A 424 36.99 -10.86 -18.19
N GLN A 425 36.41 -10.66 -17.00
CA GLN A 425 37.10 -10.81 -15.73
C GLN A 425 37.56 -12.24 -15.46
N PHE A 426 36.71 -13.22 -15.81
CA PHE A 426 37.04 -14.63 -15.68
C PHE A 426 38.19 -15.03 -16.59
N GLU A 427 38.10 -14.72 -17.91
CA GLU A 427 39.14 -15.08 -18.90
C GLU A 427 40.48 -14.37 -18.62
N ASP A 428 40.46 -13.10 -18.23
CA ASP A 428 41.67 -12.40 -17.81
C ASP A 428 42.32 -13.03 -16.57
N SER A 429 41.51 -13.43 -15.59
CA SER A 429 41.99 -14.10 -14.39
C SER A 429 42.61 -15.46 -14.67
N VAL A 430 41.96 -16.32 -15.48
CA VAL A 430 42.46 -17.66 -15.79
C VAL A 430 43.72 -17.59 -16.67
N GLN A 431 43.83 -16.62 -17.59
CA GLN A 431 45.05 -16.38 -18.36
C GLN A 431 46.23 -15.95 -17.48
N ARG A 432 45.99 -15.05 -16.52
CA ARG A 432 46.99 -14.64 -15.53
C ARG A 432 47.49 -15.82 -14.71
N ILE A 433 46.56 -16.71 -14.25
CA ILE A 433 46.90 -17.90 -13.49
C ILE A 433 47.65 -18.92 -14.36
N ALA A 434 47.28 -19.05 -15.63
CA ALA A 434 48.00 -19.91 -16.60
C ALA A 434 49.46 -19.52 -16.77
N GLY A 435 49.77 -18.20 -16.73
CA GLY A 435 51.14 -17.66 -16.82
C GLY A 435 52.03 -17.89 -15.60
N LEU A 436 51.48 -18.38 -14.47
CA LEU A 436 52.25 -18.69 -13.27
C LEU A 436 53.02 -20.00 -13.42
N SER A 437 54.14 -20.14 -12.66
CA SER A 437 54.81 -21.45 -12.53
C SER A 437 53.87 -22.48 -11.95
N GLU A 438 54.06 -23.77 -12.23
CA GLU A 438 53.20 -24.85 -11.70
C GLU A 438 53.08 -24.81 -10.18
N LYS A 439 54.22 -24.55 -9.50
CA LYS A 439 54.28 -24.42 -8.04
C LYS A 439 53.46 -23.24 -7.52
N ASP A 440 53.62 -22.06 -8.15
CA ASP A 440 52.91 -20.85 -7.72
C ASP A 440 51.42 -20.92 -8.03
N ARG A 441 51.08 -21.54 -9.16
CA ARG A 441 49.69 -21.80 -9.57
C ARG A 441 48.96 -22.68 -8.54
N THR A 442 49.60 -23.80 -8.17
CA THR A 442 49.04 -24.74 -7.18
C THR A 442 48.84 -24.04 -5.84
N ALA A 443 49.83 -23.29 -5.35
CA ALA A 443 49.76 -22.54 -4.10
C ALA A 443 48.62 -21.46 -4.14
N PHE A 444 48.49 -20.77 -5.27
CA PHE A 444 47.41 -19.78 -5.47
C PHE A 444 46.01 -20.43 -5.43
N LEU A 445 45.85 -21.58 -6.09
CA LEU A 445 44.57 -22.31 -6.11
C LEU A 445 44.22 -22.85 -4.73
N GLU A 446 45.18 -23.40 -3.97
CA GLU A 446 44.95 -23.85 -2.59
C GLU A 446 44.50 -22.73 -1.67
N GLU A 447 45.12 -21.54 -1.73
CA GLU A 447 44.68 -20.39 -0.91
C GLU A 447 43.30 -19.87 -1.37
N THR A 448 43.07 -19.89 -2.70
CA THR A 448 41.74 -19.52 -3.25
C THR A 448 40.66 -20.48 -2.71
N ILE A 449 40.88 -21.80 -2.74
CA ILE A 449 39.95 -22.78 -2.18
C ILE A 449 39.73 -22.57 -0.70
N LYS A 450 40.79 -22.27 0.04
CA LYS A 450 40.70 -21.98 1.49
C LYS A 450 39.88 -20.72 1.75
N GLN A 451 40.03 -19.69 0.93
CA GLN A 451 39.25 -18.47 1.01
C GLN A 451 37.76 -18.75 0.66
N MET A 452 37.48 -19.49 -0.41
CA MET A 452 36.13 -19.88 -0.80
C MET A 452 35.41 -20.65 0.32
N LYS A 453 36.11 -21.58 0.99
CA LYS A 453 35.57 -22.34 2.13
C LYS A 453 35.26 -21.43 3.33
N ARG A 454 36.12 -20.43 3.61
CA ARG A 454 35.87 -19.43 4.67
C ARG A 454 34.66 -18.57 4.36
N ASP A 455 34.53 -18.14 3.10
CA ASP A 455 33.42 -17.29 2.67
C ASP A 455 32.11 -18.07 2.67
N GLU A 456 32.12 -19.35 2.27
CA GLU A 456 30.96 -20.22 2.37
C GLU A 456 30.55 -20.47 3.84
N GLN A 457 31.52 -20.72 4.71
CA GLN A 457 31.27 -20.86 6.16
C GLN A 457 30.64 -19.58 6.73
N ARG A 458 31.21 -18.42 6.41
CA ARG A 458 30.69 -17.11 6.82
C ARG A 458 29.26 -16.87 6.29
N ARG A 459 28.98 -17.28 5.03
CA ARG A 459 27.63 -17.21 4.45
C ARG A 459 26.64 -18.10 5.23
N LYS A 460 27.01 -19.33 5.52
CA LYS A 460 26.18 -20.25 6.32
C LYS A 460 25.93 -19.72 7.75
N GLU A 461 26.93 -19.17 8.39
CA GLU A 461 26.80 -18.53 9.71
C GLU A 461 25.89 -17.29 9.64
N LEU A 462 26.00 -16.48 8.60
CA LEU A 462 25.14 -15.32 8.37
C LEU A 462 23.69 -15.75 8.14
N GLU A 463 23.47 -16.79 7.34
CA GLU A 463 22.12 -17.36 7.08
C GLU A 463 21.50 -17.94 8.35
N ALA A 464 22.29 -18.67 9.15
CA ALA A 464 21.85 -19.18 10.44
C ALA A 464 21.52 -18.06 11.44
N ALA A 465 22.36 -17.03 11.52
CA ALA A 465 22.11 -15.84 12.33
C ALA A 465 20.86 -15.08 11.85
N LYS A 466 20.65 -15.02 10.55
CA LYS A 466 19.45 -14.47 9.92
C LYS A 466 18.19 -15.23 10.34
N LEU A 467 18.21 -16.53 10.23
CA LEU A 467 17.08 -17.40 10.62
C LEU A 467 16.75 -17.24 12.11
N LEU A 468 17.77 -17.19 12.97
CA LEU A 468 17.63 -16.98 14.41
C LEU A 468 17.02 -15.60 14.71
N ALA A 469 17.49 -14.55 14.03
CA ALA A 469 16.96 -13.19 14.20
C ALA A 469 15.49 -13.08 13.74
N LEU A 470 15.10 -13.80 12.68
CA LEU A 470 13.71 -13.89 12.22
C LEU A 470 12.82 -14.65 13.21
N GLN A 471 13.31 -15.74 13.80
CA GLN A 471 12.59 -16.47 14.86
C GLN A 471 12.39 -15.60 16.12
N GLN A 472 13.40 -14.84 16.53
CA GLN A 472 13.30 -13.90 17.66
C GLN A 472 12.43 -12.67 17.37
N SER A 473 12.21 -12.31 16.10
CA SER A 473 11.37 -11.18 15.70
C SER A 473 9.88 -11.52 15.62
N GLN A 474 9.49 -12.79 15.72
CA GLN A 474 8.08 -13.14 15.84
C GLN A 474 7.56 -12.70 17.22
N PRO A 475 6.40 -12.02 17.29
CA PRO A 475 5.85 -11.60 18.57
C PRO A 475 5.56 -12.82 19.42
N THR A 476 6.32 -13.03 20.47
CA THR A 476 5.92 -13.92 21.54
C THR A 476 4.70 -13.27 22.20
N ASN A 477 3.52 -13.79 21.91
CA ASN A 477 2.30 -13.45 22.63
C ASN A 477 2.46 -13.86 24.10
N THR A 478 3.15 -13.02 24.87
CA THR A 478 3.17 -13.10 26.33
C THR A 478 1.92 -12.45 26.90
N SER A 479 0.80 -13.10 26.67
CA SER A 479 -0.43 -12.84 27.41
C SER A 479 -0.70 -14.10 28.24
N GLY A 480 -0.58 -13.95 29.57
CA GLY A 480 -0.65 -15.09 30.50
C GLY A 480 -1.90 -15.92 30.30
N ASN A 481 -1.74 -17.20 30.23
CA ASN A 481 -2.65 -18.34 30.00
C ASN A 481 -2.72 -18.95 28.59
N ALA A 482 -2.32 -18.30 27.50
CA ALA A 482 -2.25 -18.90 26.17
C ALA A 482 -1.04 -19.87 25.99
N ASN A 483 -0.07 -19.83 26.90
CA ASN A 483 1.19 -20.58 26.79
C ASN A 483 1.10 -22.09 27.08
N LYS A 484 -0.06 -22.61 27.49
CA LYS A 484 -0.23 -24.05 27.75
C LYS A 484 -0.74 -24.84 26.53
N PHE A 485 -1.31 -24.15 25.53
CA PHE A 485 -1.83 -24.83 24.35
C PHE A 485 -0.75 -24.93 23.29
N ILE A 486 -0.33 -26.15 22.98
CA ILE A 486 0.84 -26.44 22.12
C ILE A 486 0.76 -25.79 20.75
N PHE A 487 -0.43 -25.66 20.15
CA PHE A 487 -0.60 -25.04 18.83
C PHE A 487 -0.38 -23.53 18.82
N ASN A 488 -0.52 -22.88 19.98
CA ASN A 488 -0.29 -21.44 20.15
C ASN A 488 1.10 -21.12 20.70
N ASN A 489 1.92 -22.15 21.01
CA ASN A 489 3.26 -21.99 21.54
C ASN A 489 4.31 -22.48 20.53
N PRO A 490 4.97 -21.58 19.78
CA PRO A 490 5.97 -21.94 18.78
C PRO A 490 7.12 -22.80 19.35
N LYS A 491 7.56 -22.49 20.57
CA LYS A 491 8.66 -23.21 21.24
C LYS A 491 8.29 -24.66 21.55
N LEU A 492 7.11 -24.89 22.12
CA LEU A 492 6.62 -26.25 22.39
C LEU A 492 6.36 -27.03 21.09
N ARG A 493 5.94 -26.36 20.01
CA ARG A 493 5.79 -27.00 18.69
C ARG A 493 7.13 -27.40 18.10
N GLU A 494 8.15 -26.57 18.22
CA GLU A 494 9.50 -26.83 17.72
C GLU A 494 10.18 -27.93 18.52
N GLU A 495 10.10 -27.87 19.86
CA GLU A 495 10.58 -28.93 20.74
C GLU A 495 9.90 -30.29 20.41
N GLY A 496 8.56 -30.26 20.27
CA GLY A 496 7.79 -31.45 19.91
C GLY A 496 8.11 -31.98 18.50
N PHE A 497 8.37 -31.10 17.54
CA PHE A 497 8.77 -31.46 16.19
C PHE A 497 10.18 -32.09 16.16
N ASN A 498 11.11 -31.50 16.92
CA ASN A 498 12.48 -32.02 17.02
C ASN A 498 12.51 -33.40 17.75
N GLU A 499 11.72 -33.54 18.80
CA GLU A 499 11.56 -34.82 19.51
C GLU A 499 10.88 -35.88 18.62
N PHE A 500 9.87 -35.49 17.84
CA PHE A 500 9.24 -36.36 16.85
C PHE A 500 10.25 -36.84 15.79
N ARG A 501 11.05 -35.91 15.24
CA ARG A 501 12.09 -36.27 14.26
C ARG A 501 13.16 -37.19 14.83
N LYS A 502 13.54 -36.97 16.06
CA LYS A 502 14.52 -37.80 16.74
C LYS A 502 14.03 -39.22 16.93
N ASN A 503 12.75 -39.39 17.29
CA ASN A 503 12.17 -40.69 17.61
C ASN A 503 11.60 -41.44 16.39
N TRP A 504 11.11 -40.70 15.36
CA TRP A 504 10.35 -41.23 14.24
C TRP A 504 10.93 -40.94 12.86
N GLY A 505 12.00 -40.14 12.78
CA GLY A 505 12.62 -39.70 11.53
C GLY A 505 11.78 -38.68 10.74
N VAL A 506 12.07 -38.55 9.46
CA VAL A 506 11.31 -37.70 8.52
C VAL A 506 10.13 -38.50 7.99
N ARG A 507 8.94 -38.22 8.54
CA ARG A 507 7.70 -38.87 8.09
C ARG A 507 6.70 -37.85 7.62
N GLU A 508 6.04 -38.12 6.51
CA GLU A 508 4.99 -37.29 5.99
C GLU A 508 3.72 -37.37 6.85
N ASN A 509 2.98 -36.27 6.94
CA ASN A 509 1.69 -36.20 7.65
C ASN A 509 0.60 -36.86 6.80
N THR A 510 0.51 -38.18 6.90
CA THR A 510 -0.46 -39.01 6.18
C THR A 510 -1.12 -39.99 7.14
N ASP A 511 -2.30 -40.48 6.78
CA ASP A 511 -2.98 -41.51 7.57
C ASP A 511 -2.10 -42.78 7.75
N ASP A 512 -2.22 -43.40 8.91
CA ASP A 512 -1.45 -44.63 9.28
C ASP A 512 0.09 -44.43 9.37
N TRP A 513 0.60 -43.20 9.54
CA TRP A 513 2.04 -42.88 9.63
C TRP A 513 2.81 -43.67 10.72
N ARG A 514 2.12 -44.24 11.71
CA ARG A 514 2.70 -45.03 12.81
C ARG A 514 2.99 -46.48 12.43
N ARG A 515 2.47 -46.97 11.30
CA ARG A 515 2.68 -48.40 10.89
C ARG A 515 4.05 -48.54 10.24
N SER A 516 4.80 -49.55 10.64
CA SER A 516 6.15 -49.83 10.13
C SER A 516 6.14 -50.41 8.70
N GLU A 517 5.05 -51.05 8.28
CA GLU A 517 4.87 -51.60 6.93
C GLU A 517 3.85 -50.74 6.17
N ARG A 518 4.34 -49.99 5.21
CA ARG A 518 3.51 -49.23 4.30
C ARG A 518 3.76 -49.70 2.87
N VAL A 519 2.74 -50.22 2.24
CA VAL A 519 2.76 -50.45 0.80
C VAL A 519 2.71 -49.08 0.12
N ILE A 520 3.81 -48.68 -0.48
CA ILE A 520 3.86 -47.47 -1.30
C ILE A 520 3.16 -47.79 -2.61
N LEU A 521 1.86 -47.51 -2.69
CA LEU A 521 1.19 -47.39 -3.97
C LEU A 521 1.71 -46.12 -4.62
N ASN A 522 2.65 -46.28 -5.56
CA ASN A 522 3.06 -45.21 -6.47
C ASN A 522 1.85 -44.78 -7.30
N ALA A 523 1.12 -43.78 -6.83
CA ALA A 523 0.25 -43.00 -7.67
C ALA A 523 1.11 -41.96 -8.35
N ASN A 524 1.55 -42.24 -9.58
CA ASN A 524 2.01 -41.24 -10.52
C ASN A 524 0.88 -40.24 -10.74
N ILE A 525 0.92 -39.11 -10.07
CA ILE A 525 0.18 -37.94 -10.46
C ILE A 525 1.18 -37.05 -11.19
N ASP A 526 1.15 -37.16 -12.52
CA ASP A 526 1.68 -36.14 -13.43
C ASP A 526 0.97 -34.82 -13.15
N LEU A 527 1.62 -33.94 -12.41
CA LEU A 527 1.36 -32.51 -12.48
C LEU A 527 2.43 -31.91 -13.39
N GLN A 528 2.13 -31.89 -14.68
CA GLN A 528 2.75 -30.99 -15.62
C GLN A 528 2.39 -29.56 -15.20
N ASP A 529 3.27 -28.92 -14.46
CA ASP A 529 3.41 -27.47 -14.51
C ASP A 529 4.73 -27.16 -15.22
N GLN A 530 4.58 -26.89 -16.50
CA GLN A 530 5.59 -26.23 -17.31
C GLN A 530 5.66 -24.78 -16.81
N ASP A 531 6.69 -24.42 -16.13
CA ASP A 531 7.57 -23.28 -16.35
C ASP A 531 8.53 -23.14 -15.16
N SER A 532 9.62 -23.87 -15.22
CA SER A 532 10.80 -23.52 -14.45
C SER A 532 12.01 -23.75 -15.35
N THR A 533 12.43 -22.63 -15.95
CA THR A 533 13.76 -22.46 -16.52
C THR A 533 14.76 -23.09 -15.55
N GLN A 534 15.43 -24.10 -16.05
CA GLN A 534 16.49 -24.83 -15.39
C GLN A 534 17.58 -23.89 -14.87
N VAL A 535 17.46 -23.50 -13.60
CA VAL A 535 18.66 -23.34 -12.81
C VAL A 535 19.03 -24.77 -12.42
N GLN A 536 19.92 -25.38 -13.17
CA GLN A 536 20.59 -26.60 -12.75
C GLN A 536 21.18 -26.32 -11.36
N ALA A 537 20.49 -26.79 -10.33
CA ALA A 537 21.12 -27.05 -9.05
C ALA A 537 22.29 -27.99 -9.38
N ARG A 538 23.50 -27.46 -9.40
CA ARG A 538 24.69 -28.28 -9.28
C ARG A 538 24.51 -29.02 -7.98
N THR A 539 24.15 -30.28 -8.09
CA THR A 539 24.17 -31.25 -7.00
C THR A 539 25.46 -31.04 -6.22
N ASP A 540 25.36 -31.04 -4.89
CA ASP A 540 26.48 -31.04 -3.95
C ASP A 540 27.46 -32.16 -4.27
N ASN A 541 28.35 -31.91 -5.21
CA ASN A 541 29.54 -32.72 -5.40
C ASN A 541 30.61 -32.15 -4.47
N LYS A 542 30.90 -32.86 -3.41
CA LYS A 542 32.03 -32.60 -2.52
C LYS A 542 33.38 -32.45 -3.25
N ASP A 543 33.44 -32.83 -4.52
CA ASP A 543 34.62 -32.78 -5.40
C ASP A 543 34.78 -31.43 -6.18
N SER A 544 33.82 -30.51 -6.09
CA SER A 544 33.88 -29.27 -6.87
C SER A 544 34.86 -28.20 -6.35
N LEU A 545 35.40 -28.38 -5.15
CA LEU A 545 36.38 -27.48 -4.51
C LEU A 545 37.74 -28.21 -4.35
N SER A 546 38.20 -28.83 -5.41
CA SER A 546 39.56 -29.40 -5.48
C SER A 546 40.43 -28.60 -6.46
N VAL A 547 41.75 -28.68 -6.29
CA VAL A 547 42.72 -28.03 -7.19
C VAL A 547 42.57 -28.58 -8.61
N GLU A 548 42.30 -29.89 -8.75
CA GLU A 548 42.11 -30.54 -10.06
C GLU A 548 40.84 -30.04 -10.77
N ALA A 549 39.78 -29.72 -10.02
CA ALA A 549 38.56 -29.17 -10.61
C ALA A 549 38.81 -27.75 -11.16
N LEU A 550 39.50 -26.90 -10.39
CA LEU A 550 39.84 -25.53 -10.83
C LEU A 550 40.88 -25.51 -11.97
N LEU A 551 41.79 -26.47 -12.02
CA LEU A 551 42.76 -26.59 -13.10
C LEU A 551 42.11 -26.86 -14.47
N LYS A 552 40.94 -27.49 -14.54
CA LYS A 552 40.22 -27.73 -15.80
C LYS A 552 39.77 -26.46 -16.50
N ASP A 553 39.51 -25.41 -15.74
CA ASP A 553 39.07 -24.11 -16.26
C ASP A 553 40.24 -23.22 -16.69
N ILE A 554 41.50 -23.61 -16.39
CA ILE A 554 42.67 -22.82 -16.70
C ILE A 554 43.23 -23.25 -18.06
N PRO A 555 43.46 -22.32 -19.00
CA PRO A 555 43.92 -22.62 -20.34
C PRO A 555 45.41 -22.93 -20.35
N LEU A 556 45.81 -24.18 -20.13
CA LEU A 556 47.20 -24.61 -20.03
C LEU A 556 47.81 -25.05 -21.37
N THR A 557 46.98 -25.33 -22.39
CA THR A 557 47.47 -25.65 -23.74
C THR A 557 47.42 -24.43 -24.63
N PRO A 558 48.30 -24.33 -25.68
CA PRO A 558 48.30 -23.18 -26.61
C PRO A 558 46.92 -22.97 -27.26
N GLU A 559 46.21 -24.05 -27.61
CA GLU A 559 44.89 -24.01 -28.23
C GLU A 559 43.84 -23.47 -27.27
N ALA A 560 43.86 -23.97 -26.01
CA ALA A 560 42.94 -23.50 -24.96
C ALA A 560 43.20 -22.03 -24.60
N PHE A 561 44.48 -21.62 -24.58
CA PHE A 561 44.87 -20.24 -24.32
C PHE A 561 44.41 -19.30 -25.44
N LYS A 562 44.54 -19.69 -26.71
CA LYS A 562 44.03 -18.93 -27.86
C LYS A 562 42.49 -18.80 -27.78
N ALA A 563 41.77 -19.87 -27.52
CA ALA A 563 40.33 -19.84 -27.37
C ALA A 563 39.88 -18.96 -26.18
N SER A 564 40.65 -18.92 -25.08
CA SER A 564 40.42 -18.01 -23.94
C SER A 564 40.66 -16.55 -24.36
N GLN A 565 41.69 -16.26 -25.16
CA GLN A 565 41.96 -14.91 -25.69
C GLN A 565 40.83 -14.42 -26.59
N GLU A 566 40.31 -15.26 -27.49
CA GLU A 566 39.16 -14.94 -28.35
C GLU A 566 37.94 -14.57 -27.52
N ARG A 567 37.58 -15.39 -26.50
CA ARG A 567 36.46 -15.09 -25.59
C ARG A 567 36.66 -13.79 -24.81
N LEU A 568 37.87 -13.52 -24.35
CA LEU A 568 38.20 -12.28 -23.66
C LEU A 568 38.00 -11.05 -24.56
N LEU A 569 38.53 -11.08 -25.78
CA LEU A 569 38.40 -9.99 -26.74
C LEU A 569 36.94 -9.73 -27.12
N ASP A 570 36.17 -10.79 -27.39
CA ASP A 570 34.74 -10.69 -27.68
C ASP A 570 33.97 -10.11 -26.51
N ALA A 571 34.27 -10.51 -25.28
CA ALA A 571 33.64 -10.00 -24.08
C ALA A 571 33.99 -8.52 -23.81
N LEU A 572 35.26 -8.12 -23.99
CA LEU A 572 35.68 -6.72 -23.89
C LEU A 572 34.99 -5.86 -24.96
N TYR A 573 34.95 -6.33 -26.22
CA TYR A 573 34.26 -5.60 -27.28
C TYR A 573 32.78 -5.45 -27.01
N THR A 574 32.11 -6.54 -26.64
CA THR A 574 30.68 -6.54 -26.30
C THR A 574 30.39 -5.59 -25.14
N SER A 575 31.18 -5.62 -24.07
CA SER A 575 30.99 -4.72 -22.93
C SER A 575 31.23 -3.26 -23.34
N GLY A 576 32.21 -2.96 -24.16
CA GLY A 576 32.48 -1.62 -24.70
C GLY A 576 31.29 -1.06 -25.50
N VAL A 577 30.73 -1.87 -26.40
CA VAL A 577 29.54 -1.50 -27.18
C VAL A 577 28.34 -1.25 -26.26
N LEU A 578 28.10 -2.14 -25.28
CA LEU A 578 26.96 -2.00 -24.35
C LEU A 578 27.12 -0.79 -23.42
N TYR A 579 28.31 -0.47 -22.96
CA TYR A 579 28.58 0.77 -22.22
C TYR A 579 28.23 2.01 -23.04
N LYS A 580 28.63 2.04 -24.31
CA LYS A 580 28.35 3.16 -25.21
C LYS A 580 26.88 3.28 -25.55
N GLU A 581 26.23 2.20 -26.02
CA GLU A 581 24.92 2.26 -26.65
C GLU A 581 23.75 2.21 -25.62
N ILE A 582 23.94 1.45 -24.53
CA ILE A 582 22.88 1.30 -23.53
C ILE A 582 22.98 2.32 -22.40
N LEU A 583 24.22 2.59 -21.94
CA LEU A 583 24.47 3.43 -20.77
C LEU A 583 24.94 4.83 -21.10
N ASN A 584 25.39 5.07 -22.35
CA ASN A 584 26.04 6.31 -22.81
C ASN A 584 27.28 6.67 -21.95
N GLU A 585 27.99 5.64 -21.47
CA GLU A 585 29.19 5.76 -20.64
C GLU A 585 30.44 5.64 -21.54
N ASN A 586 30.72 6.72 -22.27
CA ASN A 586 31.80 6.75 -23.29
C ASN A 586 33.18 6.48 -22.69
N GLU A 587 33.47 6.96 -21.47
CA GLU A 587 34.78 6.73 -20.82
C GLU A 587 35.01 5.24 -20.51
N LEU A 588 33.97 4.56 -19.98
CA LEU A 588 34.03 3.12 -19.69
C LEU A 588 34.10 2.30 -20.96
N ALA A 589 33.38 2.70 -22.01
CA ALA A 589 33.45 2.08 -23.32
C ALA A 589 34.86 2.20 -23.91
N ALA A 590 35.44 3.40 -23.88
CA ALA A 590 36.80 3.65 -24.37
C ALA A 590 37.84 2.80 -23.62
N ALA A 591 37.71 2.66 -22.30
CA ALA A 591 38.60 1.83 -21.50
C ALA A 591 38.55 0.35 -21.93
N GLN A 592 37.38 -0.20 -22.29
CA GLN A 592 37.26 -1.57 -22.78
C GLN A 592 37.91 -1.72 -24.17
N PHE A 593 37.70 -0.77 -25.08
CA PHE A 593 38.30 -0.82 -26.42
C PHE A 593 39.83 -0.62 -26.38
N LEU A 594 40.34 0.24 -25.49
CA LEU A 594 41.77 0.38 -25.26
C LEU A 594 42.39 -0.91 -24.71
N ALA A 595 41.71 -1.59 -23.78
CA ALA A 595 42.20 -2.86 -23.24
C ALA A 595 42.32 -3.96 -24.32
N ILE A 596 41.52 -3.91 -25.40
CA ILE A 596 41.66 -4.81 -26.55
C ILE A 596 42.97 -4.48 -27.30
N LEU A 597 43.19 -3.20 -27.65
CA LEU A 597 44.34 -2.78 -28.42
C LEU A 597 45.66 -2.99 -27.66
N ASP A 598 45.68 -2.80 -26.35
CA ASP A 598 46.86 -3.01 -25.49
C ASP A 598 47.31 -4.47 -25.46
N LYS A 599 46.43 -5.44 -25.79
CA LYS A 599 46.84 -6.87 -25.87
C LYS A 599 47.62 -7.21 -27.15
N ASN A 600 47.56 -6.35 -28.17
CA ASN A 600 48.34 -6.42 -29.40
C ASN A 600 48.38 -7.81 -30.07
N LEU A 601 47.19 -8.42 -30.26
CA LEU A 601 47.04 -9.82 -30.69
C LEU A 601 46.79 -9.99 -32.20
N GLU A 602 46.80 -8.88 -33.00
CA GLU A 602 46.48 -8.86 -34.44
C GLU A 602 45.11 -9.55 -34.75
N HIS A 603 44.11 -9.29 -33.94
CA HIS A 603 42.79 -9.91 -34.06
C HIS A 603 41.80 -8.99 -34.83
N PRO A 604 40.81 -9.53 -35.56
CA PRO A 604 39.82 -8.71 -36.28
C PRO A 604 39.07 -7.71 -35.42
N THR A 605 38.89 -7.97 -34.12
CA THR A 605 38.27 -7.04 -33.17
C THR A 605 39.08 -5.78 -32.94
N ASP A 606 40.41 -5.76 -33.20
CA ASP A 606 41.28 -4.60 -33.01
C ASP A 606 40.84 -3.45 -33.91
N LEU A 607 40.56 -3.73 -35.19
CA LEU A 607 40.07 -2.74 -36.13
C LEU A 607 38.69 -2.19 -35.70
N SER A 608 37.80 -3.07 -35.24
CA SER A 608 36.49 -2.69 -34.78
C SER A 608 36.55 -1.84 -33.50
N ALA A 609 37.44 -2.18 -32.57
CA ALA A 609 37.68 -1.42 -31.34
C ALA A 609 38.27 -0.02 -31.63
N ALA A 610 39.28 0.04 -32.53
CA ALA A 610 39.86 1.31 -32.98
C ALA A 610 38.81 2.24 -33.64
N PHE A 611 37.93 1.68 -34.46
CA PHE A 611 36.85 2.44 -35.09
C PHE A 611 35.81 2.96 -34.05
N GLN A 612 35.48 2.18 -33.05
CA GLN A 612 34.61 2.64 -31.98
C GLN A 612 35.25 3.73 -31.12
N LEU A 613 36.56 3.64 -30.85
CA LEU A 613 37.31 4.68 -30.16
C LEU A 613 37.35 5.97 -30.98
N TYR A 614 37.60 5.88 -32.27
CA TYR A 614 37.55 7.04 -33.17
C TYR A 614 36.22 7.76 -33.08
N LYS A 615 35.11 7.01 -33.16
CA LYS A 615 33.75 7.59 -33.00
C LYS A 615 33.49 8.22 -31.63
N ILE A 616 34.04 7.66 -30.55
CA ILE A 616 33.87 8.23 -29.20
C ILE A 616 34.63 9.58 -29.13
N TYR A 617 35.86 9.65 -29.65
CA TYR A 617 36.63 10.86 -29.58
C TYR A 617 36.20 11.93 -30.60
N GLU A 618 35.71 11.54 -31.78
CA GLU A 618 35.16 12.46 -32.77
C GLU A 618 33.90 13.19 -32.21
N ASN A 619 33.02 12.45 -31.53
CA ASN A 619 31.83 13.03 -30.92
C ASN A 619 32.15 13.84 -29.65
N GLY A 620 33.25 13.56 -28.96
CA GLY A 620 33.73 14.32 -27.79
C GLY A 620 34.42 15.62 -28.14
N ALA A 621 35.11 15.71 -29.29
CA ALA A 621 35.78 16.92 -29.73
C ALA A 621 34.84 18.01 -30.26
N GLY A 622 33.56 17.68 -30.51
CA GLY A 622 32.54 18.64 -30.94
C GLY A 622 31.74 19.33 -29.81
N SER A 623 32.05 19.04 -28.56
CA SER A 623 31.32 19.59 -27.39
C SER A 623 32.06 20.73 -26.67
N ASP A 624 33.27 21.10 -27.15
CA ASP A 624 34.08 22.18 -26.55
C ASP A 624 34.12 23.47 -27.42
N GLU A 625 33.08 23.71 -28.28
CA GLU A 625 32.84 25.02 -28.90
C GLU A 625 31.52 25.68 -28.37
#